data_106c2ab752b103557473c70fd396afcc
#
_entry.id   106c2ab752b103557473c70fd396afcc
#
_cell.length_a   1.000
_cell.length_b   1.000
_cell.length_c   1.000
_cell.angle_alpha   90.00
_cell.angle_beta   90.00
_cell.angle_gamma   90.00
#
_symmetry.space_group_name_H-M   'P 1'
#
loop_
_entity.id
_entity.type
_entity.pdbx_description
1 polymer ?
#
loop_
_entity_poly.entity_id
_entity_poly.type
_entity_poly.pdbx_seq_one_letter_code
_entity_poly.pdbx_strand_id
1 'polypeptide(L)'
;MLVSKELNAAYWSLRVAFGLGPLIAGLDKFTNILVNWEKYLSPMAQHTLPISPTNFMHIVGVVEIIVGLAILFGATRVFGYIAMIWLWCIAANLISTGTYYDIAVRDILLGLSAYALARVTEARESVVFVEHGEEYRRAA
;
A
#
# COMPACT_ATOMS: atom_id res chain seq x y z
N MET A 1 -14.25 12.82 22.82
CA MET A 1 -13.13 11.90 23.15
C MET A 1 -12.04 12.14 22.12
N LEU A 2 -10.98 12.85 22.50
CA LEU A 2 -9.89 13.19 21.57
C LEU A 2 -9.24 11.92 21.05
N VAL A 3 -8.89 11.90 19.75
CA VAL A 3 -8.06 10.82 19.17
C VAL A 3 -6.81 10.68 20.04
N SER A 4 -6.55 9.49 20.58
CA SER A 4 -5.40 9.29 21.46
C SER A 4 -4.09 9.60 20.71
N LYS A 5 -3.09 10.05 21.42
CA LYS A 5 -1.77 10.36 20.84
C LYS A 5 -1.16 9.11 20.19
N GLU A 6 -1.39 7.96 20.80
CA GLU A 6 -0.90 6.65 20.33
C GLU A 6 -1.57 6.25 19.02
N LEU A 7 -2.89 6.39 18.91
CA LEU A 7 -3.64 6.10 17.69
C LEU A 7 -3.19 7.03 16.56
N ASN A 8 -2.99 8.31 16.86
CA ASN A 8 -2.53 9.28 15.88
C ASN A 8 -1.09 8.98 15.41
N ALA A 9 -0.20 8.61 16.35
CA ALA A 9 1.16 8.22 16.02
C ALA A 9 1.20 6.95 15.12
N ALA A 10 0.42 5.92 15.48
CA ALA A 10 0.30 4.71 14.69
C ALA A 10 -0.22 5.00 13.27
N TYR A 11 -1.27 5.81 13.17
CA TYR A 11 -1.83 6.24 11.88
C TYR A 11 -0.78 6.91 10.99
N TRP A 12 -0.07 7.91 11.50
CA TRP A 12 0.90 8.65 10.70
C TRP A 12 2.12 7.82 10.32
N SER A 13 2.61 6.97 11.23
CA SER A 13 3.72 6.06 10.93
C SER A 13 3.38 5.11 9.78
N LEU A 14 2.21 4.48 9.84
CA LEU A 14 1.76 3.57 8.79
C LEU A 14 1.45 4.33 7.48
N ARG A 15 0.81 5.50 7.57
CA ARG A 15 0.47 6.32 6.40
C ARG A 15 1.72 6.75 5.63
N VAL A 16 2.75 7.22 6.34
CA VAL A 16 4.02 7.61 5.71
C VAL A 16 4.73 6.40 5.10
N ALA A 17 4.80 5.29 5.82
CA ALA A 17 5.44 4.08 5.32
C ALA A 17 4.77 3.53 4.06
N PHE A 18 3.43 3.39 4.07
CA PHE A 18 2.67 2.87 2.93
C PHE A 18 2.42 3.90 1.83
N GLY A 19 2.64 5.17 2.09
CA GLY A 19 2.64 6.21 1.06
C GLY A 19 3.98 6.31 0.33
N LEU A 20 5.08 6.41 1.08
CA LEU A 20 6.41 6.55 0.51
C LEU A 20 6.95 5.25 -0.10
N GLY A 21 6.67 4.09 0.50
CA GLY A 21 7.15 2.81 0.00
C GLY A 21 6.75 2.55 -1.45
N PRO A 22 5.47 2.49 -1.79
CA PRO A 22 5.01 2.32 -3.17
C PRO A 22 5.44 3.46 -4.08
N LEU A 23 5.45 4.70 -3.59
CA LEU A 23 5.89 5.86 -4.39
C LEU A 23 7.34 5.71 -4.84
N ILE A 24 8.25 5.36 -3.93
CA ILE A 24 9.67 5.17 -4.23
C ILE A 24 9.86 3.95 -5.15
N ALA A 25 9.23 2.82 -4.82
CA ALA A 25 9.33 1.60 -5.63
C ALA A 25 8.74 1.80 -7.04
N GLY A 26 7.63 2.53 -7.14
CA GLY A 26 6.99 2.86 -8.41
C GLY A 26 7.87 3.75 -9.29
N LEU A 27 8.48 4.79 -8.71
CA LEU A 27 9.42 5.65 -9.42
C LEU A 27 10.67 4.88 -9.86
N ASP A 28 11.18 4.00 -9.01
CA ASP A 28 12.37 3.22 -9.33
C ASP A 28 12.16 2.21 -10.47
N LYS A 29 10.93 1.80 -10.73
CA LYS A 29 10.61 0.95 -11.89
C LYS A 29 10.90 1.59 -13.25
N PHE A 30 11.08 2.91 -13.28
CA PHE A 30 11.51 3.62 -14.49
C PHE A 30 13.02 3.82 -14.59
N THR A 31 13.74 3.66 -13.48
CA THR A 31 15.18 3.94 -13.39
C THR A 31 16.03 2.72 -13.07
N ASN A 32 15.47 1.71 -12.39
CA ASN A 32 16.16 0.52 -11.91
C ASN A 32 17.44 0.83 -11.10
N ILE A 33 17.42 1.91 -10.29
CA ILE A 33 18.55 2.31 -9.44
C ILE A 33 18.65 1.38 -8.23
N LEU A 34 17.52 1.06 -7.58
CA LEU A 34 17.49 0.19 -6.39
C LEU A 34 17.68 -1.27 -6.79
N VAL A 35 16.95 -1.71 -7.84
CA VAL A 35 16.99 -3.09 -8.29
C VAL A 35 16.44 -3.21 -9.71
N ASN A 36 16.86 -4.24 -10.45
CA ASN A 36 16.18 -4.63 -11.69
C ASN A 36 14.88 -5.35 -11.34
N TRP A 37 13.74 -4.66 -11.49
CA TRP A 37 12.42 -5.16 -11.11
C TRP A 37 11.91 -6.32 -11.96
N GLU A 38 12.35 -6.42 -13.20
CA GLU A 38 11.92 -7.48 -14.14
C GLU A 38 12.28 -8.88 -13.64
N LYS A 39 13.36 -9.00 -12.86
CA LYS A 39 13.79 -10.29 -12.30
C LYS A 39 12.76 -10.93 -11.34
N TYR A 40 11.86 -10.12 -10.78
CA TYR A 40 10.82 -10.58 -9.88
C TYR A 40 9.54 -11.03 -10.60
N LEU A 41 9.44 -10.80 -11.90
CA LEU A 41 8.30 -11.25 -12.70
C LEU A 41 8.43 -12.75 -12.97
N SER A 42 7.41 -13.52 -12.59
CA SER A 42 7.43 -14.97 -12.77
C SER A 42 7.43 -15.38 -14.25
N PRO A 43 8.05 -16.51 -14.59
CA PRO A 43 7.98 -17.04 -15.97
C PRO A 43 6.56 -17.21 -16.47
N MET A 44 5.65 -17.63 -15.60
CA MET A 44 4.23 -17.78 -15.94
C MET A 44 3.61 -16.42 -16.34
N ALA A 45 3.88 -15.37 -15.60
CA ALA A 45 3.43 -14.03 -15.91
C ALA A 45 4.04 -13.53 -17.24
N GLN A 46 5.35 -13.74 -17.45
CA GLN A 46 6.02 -13.34 -18.68
C GLN A 46 5.42 -14.01 -19.94
N HIS A 47 5.03 -15.28 -19.83
CA HIS A 47 4.41 -16.00 -20.96
C HIS A 47 2.94 -15.66 -21.18
N THR A 48 2.23 -15.22 -20.16
CA THR A 48 0.79 -14.93 -20.23
C THR A 48 0.51 -13.49 -20.65
N LEU A 49 1.41 -12.57 -20.33
CA LEU A 49 1.21 -11.15 -20.63
C LEU A 49 1.50 -10.84 -22.11
N PRO A 50 0.61 -10.07 -22.78
CA PRO A 50 0.77 -9.71 -24.20
C PRO A 50 1.74 -8.54 -24.43
N ILE A 51 2.49 -8.13 -23.40
CA ILE A 51 3.40 -6.98 -23.40
C ILE A 51 4.77 -7.38 -22.85
N SER A 52 5.80 -6.58 -23.15
CA SER A 52 7.15 -6.85 -22.66
C SER A 52 7.23 -6.71 -21.13
N PRO A 53 8.14 -7.43 -20.44
CA PRO A 53 8.39 -7.29 -19.01
C PRO A 53 8.66 -5.84 -18.59
N THR A 54 9.44 -5.09 -19.37
CA THR A 54 9.75 -3.68 -19.12
C THR A 54 8.48 -2.83 -19.11
N ASN A 55 7.63 -2.94 -20.14
CA ASN A 55 6.39 -2.19 -20.22
C ASN A 55 5.43 -2.56 -19.09
N PHE A 56 5.36 -3.85 -18.74
CA PHE A 56 4.57 -4.30 -17.61
C PHE A 56 5.05 -3.66 -16.30
N MET A 57 6.36 -3.64 -16.05
CA MET A 57 6.92 -3.01 -14.84
C MET A 57 6.67 -1.50 -14.81
N HIS A 58 6.67 -0.81 -15.96
CA HIS A 58 6.29 0.61 -16.01
C HIS A 58 4.81 0.82 -15.63
N ILE A 59 3.90 -0.04 -16.08
CA ILE A 59 2.49 0.01 -15.68
C ILE A 59 2.35 -0.23 -14.17
N VAL A 60 3.03 -1.24 -13.63
CA VAL A 60 3.09 -1.51 -12.20
C VAL A 60 3.62 -0.29 -11.44
N GLY A 61 4.67 0.34 -11.95
CA GLY A 61 5.25 1.58 -11.37
C GLY A 61 4.23 2.72 -11.31
N VAL A 62 3.46 2.94 -12.38
CA VAL A 62 2.37 3.95 -12.38
C VAL A 62 1.32 3.64 -11.31
N VAL A 63 0.88 2.38 -11.22
CA VAL A 63 -0.09 1.96 -10.19
C VAL A 63 0.44 2.21 -8.78
N GLU A 64 1.69 1.87 -8.51
CA GLU A 64 2.31 2.07 -7.20
C GLU A 64 2.46 3.57 -6.85
N ILE A 65 2.81 4.42 -7.82
CA ILE A 65 2.84 5.87 -7.63
C ILE A 65 1.45 6.39 -7.24
N ILE A 66 0.41 5.97 -7.96
CA ILE A 66 -0.98 6.37 -7.67
C ILE A 66 -1.39 5.91 -6.26
N VAL A 67 -1.11 4.66 -5.91
CA VAL A 67 -1.43 4.11 -4.57
C VAL A 67 -0.70 4.89 -3.48
N GLY A 68 0.60 5.16 -3.65
CA GLY A 68 1.40 5.92 -2.69
C GLY A 68 0.87 7.33 -2.48
N LEU A 69 0.59 8.06 -3.56
CA LEU A 69 0.04 9.42 -3.50
C LEU A 69 -1.37 9.44 -2.90
N ALA A 70 -2.22 8.49 -3.25
CA ALA A 70 -3.57 8.40 -2.71
C ALA A 70 -3.58 8.11 -1.20
N ILE A 71 -2.64 7.31 -0.70
CA ILE A 71 -2.45 7.08 0.75
C ILE A 71 -1.95 8.36 1.43
N LEU A 72 -0.99 9.08 0.83
CA LEU A 72 -0.41 10.29 1.43
C LEU A 72 -1.37 11.47 1.47
N PHE A 73 -2.18 11.67 0.43
CA PHE A 73 -2.92 12.92 0.24
C PHE A 73 -4.45 12.77 0.24
N GLY A 74 -4.99 11.55 0.33
CA GLY A 74 -6.43 11.39 0.16
C GLY A 74 -7.03 10.19 0.85
N ALA A 75 -7.43 9.20 0.08
CA ALA A 75 -8.28 8.09 0.47
C ALA A 75 -7.51 6.97 1.18
N THR A 76 -6.82 7.30 2.29
CA THR A 76 -5.94 6.38 3.03
C THR A 76 -6.62 5.05 3.39
N ARG A 77 -7.90 5.08 3.80
CA ARG A 77 -8.66 3.87 4.15
C ARG A 77 -8.81 2.92 2.95
N VAL A 78 -9.31 3.44 1.84
CA VAL A 78 -9.56 2.64 0.62
C VAL A 78 -8.25 2.12 0.05
N PHE A 79 -7.26 2.98 -0.09
CA PHE A 79 -5.97 2.59 -0.66
C PHE A 79 -5.11 1.74 0.29
N GLY A 80 -5.39 1.73 1.59
CA GLY A 80 -4.85 0.75 2.53
C GLY A 80 -5.30 -0.68 2.20
N TYR A 81 -6.59 -0.89 1.92
CA TYR A 81 -7.11 -2.18 1.45
C TYR A 81 -6.58 -2.56 0.06
N ILE A 82 -6.49 -1.59 -0.86
CA ILE A 82 -5.91 -1.82 -2.19
C ILE A 82 -4.45 -2.24 -2.06
N ALA A 83 -3.66 -1.57 -1.24
CA ALA A 83 -2.25 -1.92 -0.99
C ALA A 83 -2.10 -3.33 -0.39
N MET A 84 -2.99 -3.73 0.53
CA MET A 84 -3.03 -5.10 1.07
C MET A 84 -3.17 -6.13 -0.05
N ILE A 85 -4.20 -5.99 -0.89
CA ILE A 85 -4.47 -6.92 -2.00
C ILE A 85 -3.31 -6.92 -2.99
N TRP A 86 -2.79 -5.74 -3.32
CA TRP A 86 -1.67 -5.56 -4.24
C TRP A 86 -0.42 -6.30 -3.76
N LEU A 87 -0.05 -6.14 -2.48
CA LEU A 87 1.10 -6.83 -1.88
C LEU A 87 0.92 -8.35 -1.88
N TRP A 88 -0.29 -8.83 -1.63
CA TRP A 88 -0.56 -10.27 -1.70
C TRP A 88 -0.51 -10.81 -3.13
N CYS A 89 -0.92 -10.04 -4.14
CA CYS A 89 -0.73 -10.39 -5.54
C CYS A 89 0.76 -10.45 -5.91
N ILE A 90 1.58 -9.50 -5.42
CA ILE A 90 3.03 -9.53 -5.60
C ILE A 90 3.63 -10.77 -4.93
N ALA A 91 3.24 -11.09 -3.70
CA ALA A 91 3.69 -12.27 -2.99
C ALA A 91 3.35 -13.56 -3.75
N ALA A 92 2.13 -13.67 -4.29
CA ALA A 92 1.72 -14.82 -5.10
C ALA A 92 2.58 -14.95 -6.39
N ASN A 93 2.87 -13.84 -7.07
CA ASN A 93 3.79 -13.84 -8.20
C ASN A 93 5.20 -14.29 -7.78
N LEU A 94 5.73 -13.78 -6.67
CA LEU A 94 7.06 -14.16 -6.16
C LEU A 94 7.13 -15.64 -5.79
N ILE A 95 6.12 -16.19 -5.13
CA ILE A 95 6.04 -17.62 -4.81
C ILE A 95 6.08 -18.44 -6.10
N SER A 96 5.42 -18.01 -7.14
CA SER A 96 5.38 -18.70 -8.43
C SER A 96 6.72 -18.66 -9.19
N THR A 97 7.67 -17.81 -8.80
CA THR A 97 9.04 -17.84 -9.33
C THR A 97 9.86 -19.03 -8.80
N GLY A 98 9.51 -19.57 -7.64
CA GLY A 98 10.26 -20.64 -6.97
C GLY A 98 11.54 -20.19 -6.25
N THR A 99 11.84 -18.89 -6.20
CA THR A 99 13.15 -18.36 -5.72
C THR A 99 13.08 -17.28 -4.66
N TYR A 100 12.09 -16.40 -4.69
CA TYR A 100 12.01 -15.21 -3.84
C TYR A 100 11.05 -15.35 -2.65
N TYR A 101 11.12 -16.48 -1.94
CA TYR A 101 10.23 -16.76 -0.81
C TYR A 101 10.40 -15.79 0.36
N ASP A 102 11.63 -15.33 0.62
CA ASP A 102 11.95 -14.34 1.65
C ASP A 102 11.22 -13.01 1.39
N ILE A 103 11.25 -12.54 0.12
CA ILE A 103 10.55 -11.34 -0.29
C ILE A 103 9.03 -11.56 -0.27
N ALA A 104 8.54 -12.73 -0.69
CA ALA A 104 7.13 -13.06 -0.63
C ALA A 104 6.57 -13.05 0.80
N VAL A 105 7.28 -13.62 1.76
CA VAL A 105 6.92 -13.57 3.18
C VAL A 105 6.87 -12.13 3.68
N ARG A 106 7.85 -11.31 3.34
CA ARG A 106 7.85 -9.87 3.66
C ARG A 106 6.60 -9.20 3.11
N ASP A 107 6.24 -9.44 1.87
CA ASP A 107 5.10 -8.77 1.22
C ASP A 107 3.74 -9.25 1.79
N ILE A 108 3.65 -10.51 2.24
CA ILE A 108 2.48 -10.99 3.00
C ILE A 108 2.33 -10.22 4.31
N LEU A 109 3.41 -10.04 5.07
CA LEU A 109 3.40 -9.32 6.35
C LEU A 109 3.13 -7.81 6.14
N LEU A 110 3.70 -7.22 5.10
CA LEU A 110 3.38 -5.84 4.72
C LEU A 110 1.92 -5.70 4.31
N GLY A 111 1.32 -6.68 3.64
CA GLY A 111 -0.11 -6.70 3.33
C GLY A 111 -0.97 -6.65 4.59
N LEU A 112 -0.63 -7.43 5.64
CA LEU A 112 -1.29 -7.34 6.94
C LEU A 112 -1.10 -5.97 7.61
N SER A 113 0.07 -5.36 7.44
CA SER A 113 0.32 -4.01 7.96
C SER A 113 -0.46 -2.94 7.19
N ALA A 114 -0.67 -3.11 5.88
CA ALA A 114 -1.54 -2.23 5.07
C ALA A 114 -3.03 -2.37 5.51
N TYR A 115 -3.46 -3.60 5.84
CA TYR A 115 -4.75 -3.82 6.49
C TYR A 115 -4.87 -3.06 7.81
N ALA A 116 -3.83 -3.13 8.66
CA ALA A 116 -3.80 -2.39 9.91
C ALA A 116 -3.93 -0.87 9.69
N LEU A 117 -3.27 -0.31 8.66
CA LEU A 117 -3.43 1.10 8.28
C LEU A 117 -4.89 1.44 7.96
N ALA A 118 -5.57 0.61 7.16
CA ALA A 118 -6.97 0.82 6.83
C ALA A 118 -7.86 0.81 8.09
N ARG A 119 -7.66 -0.15 9.00
CA ARG A 119 -8.41 -0.27 10.26
C ARG A 119 -8.15 0.88 11.24
N VAL A 120 -6.89 1.30 11.37
CA VAL A 120 -6.51 2.47 12.19
C VAL A 120 -7.14 3.75 11.63
N THR A 121 -7.19 3.89 10.31
CA THR A 121 -7.87 5.01 9.64
C THR A 121 -9.36 5.02 9.97
N GLU A 122 -10.05 3.89 9.86
CA GLU A 122 -11.47 3.76 10.22
C GLU A 122 -11.73 4.13 11.68
N ALA A 123 -10.92 3.61 12.59
CA ALA A 123 -11.03 3.93 14.01
C ALA A 123 -10.86 5.43 14.29
N ARG A 124 -9.92 6.07 13.59
CA ARG A 124 -9.68 7.51 13.71
C ARG A 124 -10.84 8.34 13.16
N GLU A 125 -11.38 7.96 12.00
CA GLU A 125 -12.54 8.62 11.37
C GLU A 125 -13.79 8.53 12.27
N SER A 126 -14.03 7.38 12.90
CA SER A 126 -15.20 7.19 13.80
C SER A 126 -15.14 8.09 15.04
N VAL A 127 -13.96 8.30 15.63
CA VAL A 127 -13.79 9.20 16.78
C VAL A 127 -14.08 10.64 16.37
N VAL A 128 -13.54 11.11 15.25
CA VAL A 128 -13.76 12.47 14.75
C VAL A 128 -15.24 12.71 14.45
N PHE A 129 -15.94 11.73 13.88
CA PHE A 129 -17.36 11.84 13.58
C PHE A 129 -18.22 12.02 14.84
N VAL A 130 -17.94 11.27 15.91
CA VAL A 130 -18.66 11.36 17.19
C VAL A 130 -18.46 12.74 17.84
N GLU A 131 -17.23 13.28 17.82
CA GLU A 131 -16.94 14.61 18.35
C GLU A 131 -17.74 15.73 17.67
N HIS A 132 -17.80 15.74 16.35
CA HIS A 132 -18.59 16.74 15.63
C HIS A 132 -20.10 16.60 15.91
N GLY A 133 -20.60 15.40 16.06
CA GLY A 133 -22.01 15.17 16.42
C GLY A 133 -22.36 15.68 17.84
N GLU A 134 -21.45 15.56 18.79
CA GLU A 134 -21.65 16.10 20.15
C GLU A 134 -21.53 17.64 20.20
N GLU A 135 -20.63 18.25 19.45
CA GLU A 135 -20.55 19.70 19.30
C GLU A 135 -21.85 20.31 18.74
N TYR A 136 -22.40 19.70 17.71
CA TYR A 136 -23.68 20.13 17.14
C TYR A 136 -24.83 20.07 18.15
N ARG A 137 -24.89 19.01 18.98
CA ARG A 137 -25.92 18.87 20.03
C ARG A 137 -25.79 19.88 21.15
N ARG A 138 -24.59 20.33 21.45
CA ARG A 138 -24.35 21.35 22.52
C ARG A 138 -24.63 22.77 22.04
N ALA A 139 -24.57 22.99 20.72
CA ALA A 139 -24.83 24.30 20.10
C ALA A 139 -26.31 24.56 19.75
N ALA A 140 -27.15 23.51 19.77
CA ALA A 140 -28.60 23.58 19.53
C ALA A 140 -29.40 23.65 20.82
#